data_5bc5904344238b575f8cbbcdcde0e276
#
_entry.id   5bc5904344238b575f8cbbcdcde0e276
#
_cell.length_a   1.000
_cell.length_b   1.000
_cell.length_c   1.000
_cell.angle_alpha   90.00
_cell.angle_beta   90.00
_cell.angle_gamma   90.00
#
_symmetry.space_group_name_H-M   'P 1'
#
loop_
_entity.id
_entity.type
_entity.pdbx_description
1 polymer ?
#
loop_
_entity_poly.entity_id
_entity_poly.type
_entity_poly.pdbx_seq_one_letter_code
_entity_poly.pdbx_strand_id
1 'polypeptide(L)'
;MRHIIWDMGGTLINTYPEVDRVLCEAAFGDAEPEHVRHVTSLTRRSIAHAISTLAVEHDLAPRVFEEAYAGLKERWRHRPAPVMDGAREVMARVSGLGGLNLVATHRDRASATDLLRALDLTVDDMVCAPDGIARKPSPAMNLLLAERHGLDPAEVLCVGDRPIDVMAARAAGMAASLLVRPGTSVTLPDDAPGALVVASLRDLLALLD
;
A
#
# COMPACT_ATOMS: atom_id res chain seq x y z
N MET A 1 -14.85 -10.77 -10.81
CA MET A 1 -13.44 -11.04 -10.41
C MET A 1 -13.45 -11.76 -9.08
N ARG A 2 -12.61 -12.78 -8.92
CA ARG A 2 -12.67 -13.66 -7.75
C ARG A 2 -11.49 -13.48 -6.79
N HIS A 3 -10.31 -13.11 -7.30
CA HIS A 3 -9.07 -12.98 -6.53
C HIS A 3 -8.63 -11.53 -6.42
N ILE A 4 -8.04 -11.14 -5.28
CA ILE A 4 -7.47 -9.81 -5.10
C ILE A 4 -5.99 -9.90 -4.73
N ILE A 5 -5.17 -9.10 -5.42
CA ILE A 5 -3.81 -8.76 -5.01
C ILE A 5 -3.83 -7.36 -4.40
N TRP A 6 -3.55 -7.27 -3.13
CA TRP A 6 -3.55 -6.04 -2.34
C TRP A 6 -2.16 -5.40 -2.28
N ASP A 7 -2.06 -4.09 -2.46
CA ASP A 7 -1.02 -3.35 -1.77
C ASP A 7 -1.32 -3.32 -0.27
N MET A 8 -0.29 -3.06 0.55
CA MET A 8 -0.44 -3.15 2.00
C MET A 8 -0.60 -1.78 2.65
N GLY A 9 0.42 -0.93 2.55
CA GLY A 9 0.44 0.35 3.27
C GLY A 9 -0.31 1.45 2.54
N GLY A 10 -1.40 1.96 3.12
CA GLY A 10 -2.31 2.90 2.47
C GLY A 10 -3.49 2.25 1.78
N THR A 11 -3.48 0.92 1.65
CA THR A 11 -4.53 0.12 1.01
C THR A 11 -5.19 -0.85 1.99
N LEU A 12 -4.50 -1.91 2.45
CA LEU A 12 -5.03 -2.80 3.50
C LEU A 12 -4.92 -2.20 4.89
N ILE A 13 -3.83 -1.48 5.15
CA ILE A 13 -3.50 -0.91 6.46
C ILE A 13 -3.32 0.60 6.32
N ASN A 14 -4.01 1.36 7.15
CA ASN A 14 -3.96 2.83 7.14
C ASN A 14 -2.70 3.36 7.84
N THR A 15 -1.54 3.15 7.22
CA THR A 15 -0.22 3.47 7.79
C THR A 15 0.17 4.93 7.66
N TYR A 16 -0.31 5.65 6.64
CA TYR A 16 0.17 6.99 6.30
C TYR A 16 -0.02 8.05 7.38
N PRO A 17 -1.13 8.12 8.11
CA PRO A 17 -1.29 9.17 9.14
C PRO A 17 -0.18 9.15 10.20
N GLU A 18 0.27 7.94 10.58
CA GLU A 18 1.36 7.80 11.54
C GLU A 18 2.73 8.01 10.90
N VAL A 19 2.94 7.55 9.65
CA VAL A 19 4.18 7.81 8.89
C VAL A 19 4.36 9.31 8.68
N ASP A 20 3.33 9.98 8.18
CA ASP A 20 3.37 11.42 7.91
C ASP A 20 3.68 12.20 9.19
N ARG A 21 3.07 11.81 10.29
CA ARG A 21 3.29 12.43 11.60
C ARG A 21 4.74 12.25 12.10
N VAL A 22 5.29 11.05 12.09
CA VAL A 22 6.65 10.84 12.63
C VAL A 22 7.72 11.49 11.76
N LEU A 23 7.54 11.54 10.44
CA LEU A 23 8.44 12.27 9.56
C LEU A 23 8.30 13.79 9.74
N CYS A 24 7.08 14.28 9.99
CA CYS A 24 6.82 15.68 10.30
C CYS A 24 7.49 16.08 11.61
N GLU A 25 7.28 15.33 12.69
CA GLU A 25 7.93 15.57 13.98
C GLU A 25 9.46 15.55 13.87
N ALA A 26 10.02 14.68 13.03
CA ALA A 26 11.47 14.60 12.79
C ALA A 26 12.01 15.81 12.00
N ALA A 27 11.22 16.38 11.09
CA ALA A 27 11.62 17.51 10.26
C ALA A 27 11.42 18.86 10.97
N PHE A 28 10.25 19.05 11.59
CA PHE A 28 9.80 20.36 12.08
C PHE A 28 9.82 20.45 13.62
N GLY A 29 9.97 19.32 14.33
CA GLY A 29 9.83 19.26 15.78
C GLY A 29 8.38 19.31 16.28
N ASP A 30 7.42 19.35 15.36
CA ASP A 30 5.97 19.44 15.63
C ASP A 30 5.17 18.60 14.60
N ALA A 31 3.84 18.60 14.73
CA ALA A 31 2.92 18.00 13.77
C ALA A 31 1.77 18.96 13.45
N GLU A 32 2.11 20.22 13.20
CA GLU A 32 1.13 21.21 12.80
C GLU A 32 0.46 20.83 11.45
N PRO A 33 -0.83 21.15 11.26
CA PRO A 33 -1.57 20.69 10.08
C PRO A 33 -0.95 21.08 8.73
N GLU A 34 -0.27 22.20 8.67
CA GLU A 34 0.41 22.65 7.44
C GLU A 34 1.65 21.82 7.15
N HIS A 35 2.49 21.53 8.16
CA HIS A 35 3.66 20.68 8.04
C HIS A 35 3.26 19.23 7.68
N VAL A 36 2.23 18.70 8.34
CA VAL A 36 1.68 17.36 7.99
C VAL A 36 1.21 17.32 6.54
N ARG A 37 0.50 18.35 6.03
CA ARG A 37 0.09 18.40 4.62
C ARG A 37 1.27 18.38 3.66
N HIS A 38 2.36 19.10 3.98
CA HIS A 38 3.58 19.06 3.19
C HIS A 38 4.17 17.65 3.14
N VAL A 39 4.39 17.02 4.31
CA VAL A 39 4.92 15.65 4.40
C VAL A 39 4.02 14.64 3.69
N THR A 40 2.69 14.76 3.85
CA THR A 40 1.72 13.92 3.14
C THR A 40 1.91 13.98 1.62
N SER A 41 2.16 15.17 1.07
CA SER A 41 2.39 15.32 -0.38
C SER A 41 3.62 14.55 -0.86
N LEU A 42 4.66 14.46 -0.04
CA LEU A 42 5.90 13.74 -0.33
C LEU A 42 5.76 12.22 -0.17
N THR A 43 5.11 11.77 0.91
CA THR A 43 4.91 10.33 1.19
C THR A 43 4.01 9.65 0.16
N ARG A 44 3.10 10.40 -0.51
CA ARG A 44 2.27 9.89 -1.62
C ARG A 44 3.12 9.42 -2.80
N ARG A 45 4.28 10.01 -3.04
CA ARG A 45 5.21 9.48 -4.04
C ARG A 45 5.92 8.22 -3.51
N SER A 46 6.60 8.35 -2.39
CA SER A 46 7.14 7.23 -1.61
C SER A 46 7.71 7.74 -0.28
N ILE A 47 7.81 6.86 0.72
CA ILE A 47 8.48 7.18 1.99
C ILE A 47 9.96 7.54 1.75
N ALA A 48 10.64 6.83 0.85
CA ALA A 48 12.03 7.14 0.51
C ALA A 48 12.17 8.53 -0.12
N HIS A 49 11.25 8.93 -1.00
CA HIS A 49 11.22 10.28 -1.56
C HIS A 49 10.98 11.32 -0.47
N ALA A 50 10.04 11.10 0.44
CA ALA A 50 9.80 12.01 1.56
C ALA A 50 11.05 12.17 2.42
N ILE A 51 11.71 11.09 2.80
CA ILE A 51 12.95 11.11 3.59
C ILE A 51 14.04 11.91 2.88
N SER A 52 14.29 11.64 1.59
CA SER A 52 15.35 12.35 0.85
C SER A 52 15.03 13.83 0.69
N THR A 53 13.78 14.20 0.45
CA THR A 53 13.37 15.61 0.27
C THR A 53 13.46 16.36 1.59
N LEU A 54 12.88 15.84 2.66
CA LEU A 54 12.90 16.47 3.99
C LEU A 54 14.35 16.61 4.53
N ALA A 55 15.22 15.63 4.26
CA ALA A 55 16.63 15.70 4.65
C ALA A 55 17.32 16.90 3.99
N VAL A 56 17.05 17.16 2.73
CA VAL A 56 17.61 18.33 2.00
C VAL A 56 16.96 19.63 2.48
N GLU A 57 15.65 19.68 2.61
CA GLU A 57 14.90 20.90 3.00
C GLU A 57 15.29 21.40 4.39
N HIS A 58 15.61 20.49 5.32
CA HIS A 58 15.91 20.82 6.72
C HIS A 58 17.40 20.71 7.07
N ASP A 59 18.28 20.43 6.10
CA ASP A 59 19.72 20.21 6.33
C ASP A 59 19.98 19.14 7.41
N LEU A 60 19.20 18.04 7.37
CA LEU A 60 19.29 16.91 8.29
C LEU A 60 19.83 15.67 7.57
N ALA A 61 20.54 14.83 8.31
CA ALA A 61 20.97 13.55 7.75
C ALA A 61 19.76 12.64 7.51
N PRO A 62 19.64 11.93 6.36
CA PRO A 62 18.54 11.01 6.06
C PRO A 62 18.27 9.99 7.17
N ARG A 63 19.32 9.55 7.88
CA ARG A 63 19.21 8.60 9.01
C ARG A 63 18.27 9.06 10.12
N VAL A 64 18.09 10.38 10.33
CA VAL A 64 17.17 10.92 11.34
C VAL A 64 15.73 10.44 11.04
N PHE A 65 15.33 10.54 9.79
CA PHE A 65 14.01 10.11 9.32
C PHE A 65 13.89 8.58 9.23
N GLU A 66 14.96 7.90 8.84
CA GLU A 66 15.01 6.44 8.80
C GLU A 66 14.85 5.85 10.20
N GLU A 67 15.51 6.42 11.21
CA GLU A 67 15.39 6.04 12.62
C GLU A 67 13.98 6.32 13.15
N ALA A 68 13.39 7.47 12.83
CA ALA A 68 12.02 7.80 13.20
C ALA A 68 11.02 6.79 12.59
N TYR A 69 11.19 6.45 11.32
CA TYR A 69 10.35 5.44 10.66
C TYR A 69 10.59 4.02 11.18
N ALA A 70 11.83 3.67 11.50
CA ALA A 70 12.15 2.37 12.13
C ALA A 70 11.51 2.26 13.52
N GLY A 71 11.57 3.31 14.33
CA GLY A 71 10.91 3.39 15.64
C GLY A 71 9.37 3.26 15.52
N LEU A 72 8.78 3.82 14.47
CA LEU A 72 7.36 3.62 14.18
C LEU A 72 7.04 2.16 13.87
N LYS A 73 7.83 1.50 13.03
CA LYS A 73 7.64 0.07 12.71
C LYS A 73 7.76 -0.81 13.94
N GLU A 74 8.65 -0.49 14.87
CA GLU A 74 8.77 -1.21 16.15
C GLU A 74 7.53 -0.99 17.03
N ARG A 75 7.00 0.23 17.12
CA ARG A 75 5.73 0.51 17.84
C ARG A 75 4.57 -0.29 17.28
N TRP A 76 4.49 -0.48 15.95
CA TRP A 76 3.43 -1.24 15.30
C TRP A 76 3.39 -2.73 15.66
N ARG A 77 4.45 -3.27 16.25
CA ARG A 77 4.44 -4.65 16.79
C ARG A 77 3.49 -4.81 17.98
N HIS A 78 3.24 -3.72 18.71
CA HIS A 78 2.38 -3.71 19.89
C HIS A 78 1.12 -2.87 19.74
N ARG A 79 1.18 -1.86 18.88
CA ARG A 79 0.06 -0.95 18.57
C ARG A 79 0.04 -0.72 17.05
N PRO A 80 -0.51 -1.68 16.31
CA PRO A 80 -0.50 -1.61 14.84
C PRO A 80 -1.32 -0.43 14.32
N ALA A 81 -0.90 0.14 13.19
CA ALA A 81 -1.76 1.03 12.43
C ALA A 81 -3.08 0.32 12.08
N PRO A 82 -4.21 1.03 12.08
CA PRO A 82 -5.51 0.38 11.90
C PRO A 82 -5.69 -0.21 10.50
N VAL A 83 -6.51 -1.25 10.42
CA VAL A 83 -6.99 -1.79 9.14
C VAL A 83 -7.72 -0.69 8.38
N MET A 84 -7.53 -0.62 7.05
CA MET A 84 -8.28 0.31 6.22
C MET A 84 -9.78 -0.01 6.28
N ASP A 85 -10.60 1.04 6.36
CA ASP A 85 -12.05 0.88 6.40
C ASP A 85 -12.57 0.12 5.16
N GLY A 86 -13.42 -0.87 5.39
CA GLY A 86 -13.94 -1.77 4.35
C GLY A 86 -13.02 -2.94 3.97
N ALA A 87 -11.73 -2.94 4.35
CA ALA A 87 -10.80 -3.99 3.93
C ALA A 87 -11.24 -5.38 4.38
N ARG A 88 -11.62 -5.54 5.66
CA ARG A 88 -12.07 -6.84 6.20
C ARG A 88 -13.31 -7.37 5.50
N GLU A 89 -14.26 -6.48 5.18
CA GLU A 89 -15.50 -6.83 4.50
C GLU A 89 -15.22 -7.37 3.09
N VAL A 90 -14.35 -6.68 2.35
CA VAL A 90 -13.95 -7.10 0.99
C VAL A 90 -13.15 -8.40 1.03
N MET A 91 -12.18 -8.53 1.95
CA MET A 91 -11.42 -9.77 2.13
C MET A 91 -12.33 -10.96 2.46
N ALA A 92 -13.29 -10.77 3.37
CA ALA A 92 -14.26 -11.81 3.73
C ALA A 92 -15.15 -12.19 2.54
N ARG A 93 -15.58 -11.23 1.71
CA ARG A 93 -16.34 -11.49 0.48
C ARG A 93 -15.52 -12.31 -0.51
N VAL A 94 -14.25 -11.95 -0.75
CA VAL A 94 -13.32 -12.70 -1.61
C VAL A 94 -13.21 -14.15 -1.14
N SER A 95 -12.91 -14.37 0.14
CA SER A 95 -12.80 -15.72 0.73
C SER A 95 -14.11 -16.50 0.65
N GLY A 96 -15.26 -15.84 0.88
CA GLY A 96 -16.60 -16.44 0.79
C GLY A 96 -16.96 -16.88 -0.63
N LEU A 97 -16.35 -16.33 -1.66
CA LEU A 97 -16.47 -16.74 -3.06
C LEU A 97 -15.46 -17.82 -3.46
N GLY A 98 -14.64 -18.30 -2.53
CA GLY A 98 -13.53 -19.22 -2.80
C GLY A 98 -12.36 -18.56 -3.53
N GLY A 99 -12.29 -17.23 -3.48
CA GLY A 99 -11.17 -16.44 -3.99
C GLY A 99 -10.02 -16.35 -2.99
N LEU A 100 -8.89 -15.80 -3.45
CA LEU A 100 -7.67 -15.61 -2.66
C LEU A 100 -7.42 -14.13 -2.39
N ASN A 101 -6.98 -13.83 -1.18
CA ASN A 101 -6.47 -12.54 -0.75
C ASN A 101 -4.93 -12.59 -0.73
N LEU A 102 -4.29 -12.05 -1.74
CA LEU A 102 -2.85 -12.06 -1.93
C LEU A 102 -2.28 -10.66 -1.65
N VAL A 103 -1.01 -10.56 -1.27
CA VAL A 103 -0.37 -9.27 -1.00
C VAL A 103 0.90 -9.09 -1.84
N ALA A 104 1.00 -7.95 -2.55
CA ALA A 104 2.21 -7.49 -3.21
C ALA A 104 2.65 -6.16 -2.59
N THR A 105 3.74 -6.13 -1.82
CA THR A 105 4.15 -4.95 -1.04
C THR A 105 5.62 -4.60 -1.18
N HIS A 106 5.94 -3.31 -1.06
CA HIS A 106 7.32 -2.83 -0.95
C HIS A 106 7.90 -2.94 0.47
N ARG A 107 7.07 -3.32 1.46
CA ARG A 107 7.47 -3.52 2.85
C ARG A 107 8.37 -4.76 2.98
N ASP A 108 9.26 -4.75 3.96
CA ASP A 108 10.02 -5.95 4.32
C ASP A 108 9.08 -7.03 4.93
N ARG A 109 9.42 -8.29 4.69
CA ARG A 109 8.59 -9.44 5.04
C ARG A 109 8.31 -9.54 6.54
N ALA A 110 9.31 -9.29 7.37
CA ALA A 110 9.17 -9.37 8.82
C ALA A 110 8.13 -8.35 9.32
N SER A 111 8.29 -7.08 8.93
CA SER A 111 7.34 -6.03 9.30
C SER A 111 5.94 -6.23 8.72
N ALA A 112 5.83 -6.79 7.50
CA ALA A 112 4.54 -7.12 6.90
C ALA A 112 3.82 -8.22 7.70
N THR A 113 4.55 -9.30 8.03
CA THR A 113 4.04 -10.43 8.80
C THR A 113 3.60 -10.01 10.21
N ASP A 114 4.41 -9.19 10.89
CA ASP A 114 4.09 -8.70 12.23
C ASP A 114 2.81 -7.87 12.23
N LEU A 115 2.63 -6.98 11.24
CA LEU A 115 1.41 -6.18 11.11
C LEU A 115 0.18 -7.03 10.81
N LEU A 116 0.25 -7.96 9.86
CA LEU A 116 -0.87 -8.84 9.54
C LEU A 116 -1.29 -9.67 10.75
N ARG A 117 -0.32 -10.21 11.50
CA ARG A 117 -0.56 -10.97 12.72
C ARG A 117 -1.19 -10.10 13.81
N ALA A 118 -0.63 -8.92 14.08
CA ALA A 118 -1.13 -8.00 15.11
C ALA A 118 -2.55 -7.50 14.84
N LEU A 119 -2.94 -7.47 13.56
CA LEU A 119 -4.27 -7.06 13.11
C LEU A 119 -5.23 -8.23 12.89
N ASP A 120 -4.80 -9.47 13.12
CA ASP A 120 -5.59 -10.67 12.80
C ASP A 120 -6.14 -10.61 11.34
N LEU A 121 -5.23 -10.33 10.40
CA LEU A 121 -5.50 -10.34 8.97
C LEU A 121 -4.83 -11.57 8.34
N THR A 122 -5.65 -12.48 7.83
CA THR A 122 -5.17 -13.65 7.10
C THR A 122 -5.10 -13.35 5.61
N VAL A 123 -3.94 -13.59 5.01
CA VAL A 123 -3.72 -13.56 3.55
C VAL A 123 -3.21 -14.91 3.09
N ASP A 124 -3.54 -15.29 1.86
CA ASP A 124 -3.22 -16.62 1.33
C ASP A 124 -1.75 -16.72 0.88
N ASP A 125 -1.18 -15.63 0.38
CA ASP A 125 0.27 -15.53 0.06
C ASP A 125 0.70 -14.06 0.03
N MET A 126 2.02 -13.83 0.12
CA MET A 126 2.60 -12.51 0.11
C MET A 126 3.94 -12.49 -0.61
N VAL A 127 4.13 -11.51 -1.50
CA VAL A 127 5.41 -11.16 -2.13
C VAL A 127 5.86 -9.78 -1.63
N CYS A 128 7.08 -9.73 -1.13
CA CYS A 128 7.72 -8.52 -0.63
C CYS A 128 8.88 -8.13 -1.57
N ALA A 129 8.98 -6.84 -1.94
CA ALA A 129 10.05 -6.40 -2.83
C ALA A 129 11.47 -6.69 -2.32
N PRO A 130 11.78 -6.60 -1.01
CA PRO A 130 13.08 -6.97 -0.46
C PRO A 130 13.46 -8.46 -0.63
N ASP A 131 12.54 -9.33 -1.03
CA ASP A 131 12.81 -10.74 -1.34
C ASP A 131 13.55 -10.92 -2.70
N GLY A 132 14.03 -9.86 -3.32
CA GLY A 132 14.76 -9.90 -4.58
C GLY A 132 13.86 -9.81 -5.83
N ILE A 133 12.59 -9.50 -5.66
CA ILE A 133 11.64 -9.33 -6.76
C ILE A 133 11.60 -7.86 -7.20
N ALA A 134 11.54 -7.62 -8.51
CA ALA A 134 11.46 -6.27 -9.06
C ALA A 134 10.24 -5.51 -8.49
N ARG A 135 10.51 -4.27 -8.03
CA ARG A 135 9.50 -3.42 -7.37
C ARG A 135 8.47 -2.91 -8.35
N LYS A 136 7.25 -2.64 -7.89
CA LYS A 136 6.25 -1.88 -8.66
C LYS A 136 6.86 -0.55 -9.13
N PRO A 137 6.68 -0.12 -10.37
CA PRO A 137 5.62 -0.52 -11.31
C PRO A 137 5.90 -1.79 -12.15
N SER A 138 6.98 -2.55 -11.89
CA SER A 138 7.17 -3.84 -12.54
C SER A 138 6.02 -4.80 -12.21
N PRO A 139 5.53 -5.61 -13.18
CA PRO A 139 4.49 -6.60 -12.95
C PRO A 139 4.98 -7.83 -12.17
N ALA A 140 6.28 -7.96 -11.92
CA ALA A 140 6.91 -9.20 -11.45
C ALA A 140 6.29 -9.77 -10.17
N MET A 141 5.94 -8.92 -9.20
CA MET A 141 5.33 -9.35 -7.94
C MET A 141 3.92 -9.93 -8.17
N ASN A 142 3.12 -9.28 -9.02
CA ASN A 142 1.76 -9.71 -9.33
C ASN A 142 1.78 -11.01 -10.15
N LEU A 143 2.66 -11.10 -11.15
CA LEU A 143 2.82 -12.30 -11.97
C LEU A 143 3.30 -13.49 -11.14
N LEU A 144 4.24 -13.27 -10.21
CA LEU A 144 4.72 -14.34 -9.34
C LEU A 144 3.60 -14.90 -8.43
N LEU A 145 2.73 -14.04 -7.90
CA LEU A 145 1.57 -14.49 -7.12
C LEU A 145 0.59 -15.27 -7.99
N ALA A 146 0.29 -14.79 -9.20
CA ALA A 146 -0.58 -15.51 -10.12
C ALA A 146 -0.01 -16.88 -10.51
N GLU A 147 1.29 -16.95 -10.82
CA GLU A 147 1.99 -18.20 -11.16
C GLU A 147 1.93 -19.22 -10.01
N ARG A 148 2.25 -18.80 -8.77
CA ARG A 148 2.24 -19.67 -7.59
C ARG A 148 0.89 -20.33 -7.33
N HIS A 149 -0.19 -19.63 -7.66
CA HIS A 149 -1.55 -20.07 -7.40
C HIS A 149 -2.30 -20.52 -8.66
N GLY A 150 -1.64 -20.55 -9.82
CA GLY A 150 -2.25 -20.96 -11.09
C GLY A 150 -3.43 -20.10 -11.51
N LEU A 151 -3.38 -18.78 -11.24
CA LEU A 151 -4.47 -17.86 -11.50
C LEU A 151 -4.42 -17.32 -12.93
N ASP A 152 -5.59 -17.20 -13.55
CA ASP A 152 -5.74 -16.41 -14.77
C ASP A 152 -5.68 -14.91 -14.41
N PRO A 153 -4.75 -14.13 -14.98
CA PRO A 153 -4.69 -12.69 -14.76
C PRO A 153 -6.02 -11.96 -14.99
N ALA A 154 -6.86 -12.44 -15.90
CA ALA A 154 -8.17 -11.86 -16.18
C ALA A 154 -9.18 -11.98 -15.01
N GLU A 155 -8.96 -12.91 -14.08
CA GLU A 155 -9.78 -13.10 -12.89
C GLU A 155 -9.27 -12.35 -11.65
N VAL A 156 -8.11 -11.67 -11.77
CA VAL A 156 -7.43 -10.98 -10.67
C VAL A 156 -7.68 -9.48 -10.71
N LEU A 157 -8.08 -8.92 -9.57
CA LEU A 157 -8.13 -7.48 -9.32
C LEU A 157 -6.94 -7.08 -8.44
N CYS A 158 -6.11 -6.17 -8.92
CA CYS A 158 -5.08 -5.54 -8.07
C CYS A 158 -5.63 -4.25 -7.47
N VAL A 159 -5.47 -4.08 -6.16
CA VAL A 159 -5.95 -2.91 -5.42
C VAL A 159 -4.77 -2.22 -4.77
N GLY A 160 -4.61 -0.93 -5.04
CA GLY A 160 -3.54 -0.10 -4.46
C GLY A 160 -3.98 1.35 -4.28
N ASP A 161 -3.14 2.18 -3.70
CA ASP A 161 -3.41 3.60 -3.46
C ASP A 161 -2.47 4.54 -4.24
N ARG A 162 -1.57 3.96 -5.05
CA ARG A 162 -0.61 4.73 -5.86
C ARG A 162 -0.66 4.33 -7.34
N PRO A 163 -0.32 5.27 -8.26
CA PRO A 163 -0.25 4.98 -9.70
C PRO A 163 0.61 3.75 -10.05
N ILE A 164 1.71 3.52 -9.31
CA ILE A 164 2.60 2.37 -9.55
C ILE A 164 1.90 1.01 -9.34
N ASP A 165 0.86 0.94 -8.51
CA ASP A 165 0.07 -0.27 -8.31
C ASP A 165 -0.77 -0.56 -9.55
N VAL A 166 -1.39 0.47 -10.11
CA VAL A 166 -2.17 0.39 -11.35
C VAL A 166 -1.27 -0.02 -12.53
N MET A 167 -0.11 0.61 -12.67
CA MET A 167 0.86 0.29 -13.72
C MET A 167 1.31 -1.17 -13.63
N ALA A 168 1.66 -1.66 -12.43
CA ALA A 168 2.06 -3.04 -12.21
C ALA A 168 0.95 -4.05 -12.54
N ALA A 169 -0.30 -3.73 -12.17
CA ALA A 169 -1.46 -4.56 -12.49
C ALA A 169 -1.68 -4.66 -14.00
N ARG A 170 -1.68 -3.53 -14.69
CA ARG A 170 -1.88 -3.46 -16.14
C ARG A 170 -0.79 -4.19 -16.91
N ALA A 171 0.47 -3.99 -16.52
CA ALA A 171 1.59 -4.70 -17.13
C ALA A 171 1.53 -6.23 -16.88
N ALA A 172 0.83 -6.67 -15.84
CA ALA A 172 0.55 -8.08 -15.56
C ALA A 172 -0.69 -8.62 -16.31
N GLY A 173 -1.43 -7.79 -17.06
CA GLY A 173 -2.68 -8.19 -17.73
C GLY A 173 -3.87 -8.30 -16.76
N MET A 174 -3.78 -7.70 -15.58
CA MET A 174 -4.79 -7.77 -14.51
C MET A 174 -5.65 -6.51 -14.48
N ALA A 175 -6.85 -6.62 -13.90
CA ALA A 175 -7.66 -5.45 -13.57
C ALA A 175 -7.00 -4.64 -12.44
N ALA A 176 -7.24 -3.34 -12.43
CA ALA A 176 -6.68 -2.44 -11.42
C ALA A 176 -7.76 -1.55 -10.80
N SER A 177 -7.68 -1.38 -9.47
CA SER A 177 -8.43 -0.39 -8.72
C SER A 177 -7.48 0.51 -7.95
N LEU A 178 -7.73 1.82 -7.99
CA LEU A 178 -7.01 2.84 -7.26
C LEU A 178 -7.89 3.40 -6.14
N LEU A 179 -7.47 3.20 -4.92
CA LEU A 179 -8.10 3.81 -3.74
C LEU A 179 -7.61 5.26 -3.59
N VAL A 180 -8.51 6.21 -3.81
CA VAL A 180 -8.24 7.64 -3.62
C VAL A 180 -9.02 8.14 -2.42
N ARG A 181 -8.31 8.47 -1.34
CA ARG A 181 -8.95 8.98 -0.13
C ARG A 181 -9.41 10.43 -0.29
N PRO A 182 -10.50 10.84 0.40
CA PRO A 182 -10.95 12.22 0.38
C PRO A 182 -9.82 13.20 0.75
N GLY A 183 -9.70 14.28 -0.01
CA GLY A 183 -8.65 15.29 0.19
C GLY A 183 -7.28 14.96 -0.39
N THR A 184 -7.13 13.80 -1.07
CA THR A 184 -5.94 13.49 -1.87
C THR A 184 -6.26 13.59 -3.35
N SER A 185 -5.41 14.25 -4.11
CA SER A 185 -5.46 14.20 -5.58
C SER A 185 -4.40 13.23 -6.08
N VAL A 186 -4.81 12.29 -6.92
CA VAL A 186 -3.91 11.36 -7.59
C VAL A 186 -4.16 11.50 -9.09
N THR A 187 -3.09 11.77 -9.83
CA THR A 187 -3.14 11.75 -11.29
C THR A 187 -2.67 10.39 -11.76
N LEU A 188 -3.54 9.68 -12.48
CA LEU A 188 -3.13 8.47 -13.19
C LEU A 188 -2.30 8.88 -14.41
N PRO A 189 -1.19 8.16 -14.67
CA PRO A 189 -0.47 8.32 -15.92
C PRO A 189 -1.37 8.02 -17.13
N ASP A 190 -1.15 8.71 -18.25
CA ASP A 190 -1.90 8.53 -19.48
C ASP A 190 -1.79 7.10 -20.05
N ASP A 191 -0.72 6.40 -19.72
CA ASP A 191 -0.45 5.01 -20.10
C ASP A 191 -1.10 3.96 -19.17
N ALA A 192 -1.84 4.40 -18.15
CA ALA A 192 -2.62 3.54 -17.25
C ALA A 192 -4.14 3.79 -17.33
N PRO A 193 -4.75 3.85 -18.53
CA PRO A 193 -6.18 4.10 -18.66
C PRO A 193 -7.00 2.93 -18.11
N GLY A 194 -8.21 3.22 -17.62
CA GLY A 194 -9.21 2.21 -17.27
C GLY A 194 -8.99 1.54 -15.91
N ALA A 195 -8.22 2.14 -14.99
CA ALA A 195 -8.30 1.75 -13.59
C ALA A 195 -9.62 2.25 -12.99
N LEU A 196 -10.26 1.41 -12.19
CA LEU A 196 -11.39 1.84 -11.40
C LEU A 196 -10.88 2.71 -10.24
N VAL A 197 -11.32 3.95 -10.17
CA VAL A 197 -11.03 4.83 -9.03
C VAL A 197 -12.15 4.68 -8.01
N VAL A 198 -11.80 4.32 -6.78
CA VAL A 198 -12.74 4.16 -5.67
C VAL A 198 -12.38 5.08 -4.51
N ALA A 199 -13.38 5.59 -3.82
CA ALA A 199 -13.19 6.39 -2.62
C ALA A 199 -13.21 5.54 -1.34
N SER A 200 -13.77 4.35 -1.40
CA SER A 200 -13.88 3.36 -0.33
C SER A 200 -13.56 1.97 -0.86
N LEU A 201 -12.93 1.13 -0.04
CA LEU A 201 -12.75 -0.28 -0.39
C LEU A 201 -14.09 -1.01 -0.52
N ARG A 202 -15.16 -0.55 0.17
CA ARG A 202 -16.51 -1.13 0.02
C ARG A 202 -17.06 -1.03 -1.38
N ASP A 203 -16.62 -0.04 -2.18
CA ASP A 203 -17.04 0.11 -3.58
C ASP A 203 -16.63 -1.12 -4.41
N LEU A 204 -15.59 -1.85 -3.97
CA LEU A 204 -15.13 -3.07 -4.62
C LEU A 204 -16.11 -4.25 -4.49
N LEU A 205 -17.00 -4.24 -3.49
CA LEU A 205 -17.97 -5.33 -3.28
C LEU A 205 -18.87 -5.56 -4.50
N ALA A 206 -19.17 -4.50 -5.25
CA ALA A 206 -19.97 -4.59 -6.48
C ALA A 206 -19.23 -5.24 -7.67
N LEU A 207 -17.92 -5.46 -7.56
CA LEU A 207 -17.08 -6.08 -8.60
C LEU A 207 -16.79 -7.57 -8.34
N LEU A 208 -17.16 -8.05 -7.16
CA LEU A 208 -16.88 -9.41 -6.70
C LEU A 208 -18.12 -10.28 -6.89
N ASP A 209 -18.08 -11.15 -7.88
CA ASP A 209 -19.10 -12.13 -8.25
C ASP A 209 -18.63 -13.56 -7.93
#